data_8dd62127aa72badfafe8d88982ed0ac4
#
_entry.id   8dd62127aa72badfafe8d88982ed0ac4
#
_cell.length_a   1.000
_cell.length_b   1.000
_cell.length_c   1.000
_cell.angle_alpha   90.00
_cell.angle_beta   90.00
_cell.angle_gamma   90.00
#
_symmetry.space_group_name_H-M   'P 1'
#
loop_
_entity.id
_entity.type
_entity.pdbx_description
1 polymer ?
#
loop_
_entity_poly.entity_id
_entity_poly.type
_entity_poly.pdbx_seq_one_letter_code
_entity_poly.pdbx_strand_id
1 'polypeptide(L)'
;MSGACGRVLVVDDNKVIRQLIRVNLELEGFEVVTATDGVECLDLVHRVLPDVITLDVVMPRLDGLQTATRLRSDPRTRHLPVAIISACTPYEVDSGVAAGVDGFLAKPFEPSELVRLVRRLADREAPSSFDGRHGAGRAESAAG
;
A
#
# COMPACT_ATOMS: atom_id res chain seq x y z
N MET A 1 -5.68 21.01 -4.84
CA MET A 1 -5.47 20.21 -3.66
C MET A 1 -5.17 18.77 -4.01
N SER A 2 -4.25 18.21 -3.31
CA SER A 2 -3.92 16.82 -3.49
C SER A 2 -5.14 15.99 -3.23
N GLY A 3 -5.29 14.88 -3.92
CA GLY A 3 -6.45 14.05 -3.82
C GLY A 3 -7.15 14.12 -2.48
N ALA A 4 -8.45 14.40 -2.51
CA ALA A 4 -9.23 14.56 -1.30
C ALA A 4 -9.15 13.35 -0.39
N CYS A 5 -8.91 12.17 -0.97
CA CYS A 5 -8.83 10.91 -0.23
C CYS A 5 -7.42 10.56 0.23
N GLY A 6 -6.42 11.27 -0.27
CA GLY A 6 -5.03 11.00 0.07
C GLY A 6 -4.19 10.69 -1.14
N ARG A 7 -2.93 10.33 -0.88
CA ARG A 7 -1.93 10.07 -1.92
C ARG A 7 -1.48 8.61 -1.83
N VAL A 8 -1.44 7.93 -2.98
CA VAL A 8 -1.06 6.53 -3.05
C VAL A 8 0.17 6.38 -3.93
N LEU A 9 1.16 5.65 -3.45
CA LEU A 9 2.33 5.28 -4.25
C LEU A 9 2.07 3.87 -4.76
N VAL A 10 1.91 3.73 -6.07
CA VAL A 10 1.57 2.47 -6.72
C VAL A 10 2.81 1.90 -7.38
N VAL A 11 3.24 0.72 -6.95
CA VAL A 11 4.48 0.09 -7.39
C VAL A 11 4.16 -1.23 -8.08
N ASP A 12 4.37 -1.29 -9.38
CA ASP A 12 4.11 -2.49 -10.19
C ASP A 12 4.93 -2.36 -11.47
N ASP A 13 5.66 -3.40 -11.85
CA ASP A 13 6.47 -3.35 -13.04
C ASP A 13 5.65 -3.56 -14.32
N ASN A 14 4.42 -4.06 -14.20
CA ASN A 14 3.54 -4.24 -15.35
C ASN A 14 2.80 -2.94 -15.65
N LYS A 15 3.08 -2.37 -16.82
CA LYS A 15 2.53 -1.07 -17.19
C LYS A 15 0.99 -1.08 -17.21
N VAL A 16 0.41 -2.15 -17.72
CA VAL A 16 -1.06 -2.23 -17.85
C VAL A 16 -1.72 -2.25 -16.47
N ILE A 17 -1.20 -3.08 -15.58
CA ILE A 17 -1.74 -3.18 -14.22
C ILE A 17 -1.52 -1.85 -13.47
N ARG A 18 -0.35 -1.27 -13.62
CA ARG A 18 -0.02 0.00 -12.97
C ARG A 18 -1.00 1.09 -13.39
N GLN A 19 -1.31 1.18 -14.69
CA GLN A 19 -2.27 2.16 -15.20
C GLN A 19 -3.68 1.86 -14.73
N LEU A 20 -4.06 0.59 -14.69
CA LEU A 20 -5.37 0.19 -14.21
C LEU A 20 -5.58 0.64 -12.76
N ILE A 21 -4.60 0.36 -11.92
CA ILE A 21 -4.68 0.76 -10.52
C ILE A 21 -4.75 2.28 -10.40
N ARG A 22 -3.87 2.98 -11.13
CA ARG A 22 -3.82 4.43 -11.08
C ARG A 22 -5.15 5.07 -11.47
N VAL A 23 -5.69 4.66 -12.62
CA VAL A 23 -6.91 5.27 -13.13
C VAL A 23 -8.08 5.06 -12.16
N ASN A 24 -8.21 3.86 -11.62
CA ASN A 24 -9.30 3.58 -10.72
C ASN A 24 -9.20 4.35 -9.41
N LEU A 25 -7.99 4.53 -8.91
CA LEU A 25 -7.81 5.31 -7.68
C LEU A 25 -8.02 6.80 -7.93
N GLU A 26 -7.54 7.31 -9.06
CA GLU A 26 -7.75 8.71 -9.40
C GLU A 26 -9.23 9.05 -9.58
N LEU A 27 -9.99 8.13 -10.17
CA LEU A 27 -11.43 8.32 -10.31
C LEU A 27 -12.14 8.44 -8.96
N GLU A 28 -11.55 7.89 -7.92
CA GLU A 28 -12.14 7.92 -6.58
C GLU A 28 -11.58 9.07 -5.73
N GLY A 29 -10.78 9.93 -6.30
CA GLY A 29 -10.31 11.11 -5.60
C GLY A 29 -8.92 11.00 -4.99
N PHE A 30 -8.21 9.91 -5.22
CA PHE A 30 -6.83 9.77 -4.74
C PHE A 30 -5.86 10.44 -5.70
N GLU A 31 -4.79 10.98 -5.15
CA GLU A 31 -3.64 11.38 -5.94
C GLU A 31 -2.72 10.17 -6.04
N VAL A 32 -2.23 9.87 -7.25
CA VAL A 32 -1.43 8.66 -7.47
C VAL A 32 -0.08 9.03 -8.05
N VAL A 33 0.97 8.46 -7.46
CA VAL A 33 2.32 8.49 -8.00
C VAL A 33 2.71 7.05 -8.24
N THR A 34 3.40 6.77 -9.34
CA THR A 34 3.73 5.39 -9.70
C THR A 34 5.23 5.15 -9.66
N ALA A 35 5.60 3.90 -9.41
CA ALA A 35 6.98 3.42 -9.47
C ALA A 35 6.97 2.07 -10.16
N THR A 36 8.08 1.70 -10.79
CA THR A 36 8.15 0.48 -11.60
C THR A 36 8.79 -0.69 -10.86
N ASP A 37 9.47 -0.44 -9.75
CA ASP A 37 10.06 -1.51 -8.94
C ASP A 37 10.34 -1.01 -7.53
N GLY A 38 10.88 -1.90 -6.70
CA GLY A 38 11.12 -1.57 -5.31
C GLY A 38 12.20 -0.52 -5.09
N VAL A 39 13.21 -0.49 -5.96
CA VAL A 39 14.27 0.51 -5.84
C VAL A 39 13.70 1.90 -6.06
N GLU A 40 12.92 2.07 -7.12
CA GLU A 40 12.28 3.34 -7.40
C GLU A 40 11.32 3.73 -6.29
N CYS A 41 10.59 2.76 -5.73
CA CYS A 41 9.71 3.01 -4.60
C CYS A 41 10.47 3.63 -3.43
N LEU A 42 11.59 3.02 -3.05
CA LEU A 42 12.36 3.51 -1.91
C LEU A 42 12.96 4.89 -2.18
N ASP A 43 13.32 5.17 -3.44
CA ASP A 43 13.81 6.49 -3.80
C ASP A 43 12.72 7.55 -3.73
N LEU A 44 11.50 7.20 -4.14
CA LEU A 44 10.41 8.16 -4.24
C LEU A 44 9.69 8.40 -2.92
N VAL A 45 9.65 7.42 -2.06
CA VAL A 45 8.77 7.44 -0.89
C VAL A 45 9.00 8.66 0.00
N HIS A 46 10.23 9.10 0.13
CA HIS A 46 10.54 10.24 1.00
C HIS A 46 10.11 11.59 0.42
N ARG A 47 9.98 11.66 -0.91
CA ARG A 47 9.52 12.88 -1.58
C ARG A 47 8.02 12.88 -1.77
N VAL A 48 7.45 11.71 -2.04
CA VAL A 48 6.02 11.57 -2.31
C VAL A 48 5.20 11.69 -1.04
N LEU A 49 5.72 11.15 0.06
CA LEU A 49 5.04 11.14 1.36
C LEU A 49 3.62 10.56 1.19
N PRO A 50 3.51 9.31 0.76
CA PRO A 50 2.19 8.72 0.49
C PRO A 50 1.45 8.36 1.77
N ASP A 51 0.14 8.24 1.65
CA ASP A 51 -0.70 7.75 2.73
C ASP A 51 -0.84 6.24 2.68
N VAL A 52 -0.65 5.64 1.50
CA VAL A 52 -0.70 4.19 1.29
C VAL A 52 0.28 3.83 0.19
N ILE A 53 0.92 2.67 0.33
CA ILE A 53 1.79 2.12 -0.72
C ILE A 53 1.21 0.78 -1.16
N THR A 54 1.03 0.58 -2.47
CA THR A 54 0.66 -0.72 -3.01
C THR A 54 1.87 -1.30 -3.74
N LEU A 55 2.16 -2.58 -3.50
CA LEU A 55 3.33 -3.26 -4.02
C LEU A 55 2.95 -4.55 -4.73
N ASP A 56 3.43 -4.74 -5.95
CA ASP A 56 3.47 -6.07 -6.57
C ASP A 56 4.62 -6.83 -5.94
N VAL A 57 4.55 -8.15 -5.93
CA VAL A 57 5.64 -8.97 -5.37
C VAL A 57 6.74 -9.18 -6.40
N VAL A 58 6.40 -9.67 -7.59
CA VAL A 58 7.40 -10.04 -8.58
C VAL A 58 7.81 -8.83 -9.40
N MET A 59 8.96 -8.27 -9.07
CA MET A 59 9.48 -7.09 -9.76
C MET A 59 11.00 -7.23 -9.89
N PRO A 60 11.60 -6.61 -10.93
CA PRO A 60 13.06 -6.64 -11.06
C PRO A 60 13.73 -5.81 -9.98
N ARG A 61 15.00 -6.06 -9.79
CA ARG A 61 15.90 -5.38 -8.85
C ARG A 61 15.55 -5.61 -7.39
N LEU A 62 14.34 -5.25 -6.96
CA LEU A 62 13.93 -5.43 -5.57
C LEU A 62 12.45 -5.77 -5.59
N ASP A 63 12.09 -6.97 -5.12
CA ASP A 63 10.70 -7.40 -5.16
C ASP A 63 9.88 -6.73 -4.05
N GLY A 64 8.55 -6.96 -4.09
CA GLY A 64 7.65 -6.29 -3.17
C GLY A 64 7.85 -6.68 -1.71
N LEU A 65 8.22 -7.93 -1.46
CA LEU A 65 8.43 -8.39 -0.08
C LEU A 65 9.69 -7.77 0.50
N GLN A 66 10.76 -7.70 -0.30
CA GLN A 66 11.99 -7.05 0.11
C GLN A 66 11.76 -5.56 0.33
N THR A 67 10.95 -4.94 -0.56
CA THR A 67 10.63 -3.53 -0.44
C THR A 67 9.87 -3.26 0.86
N ALA A 68 8.87 -4.09 1.18
CA ALA A 68 8.11 -3.96 2.41
C ALA A 68 9.02 -4.06 3.64
N THR A 69 9.94 -5.02 3.62
CA THR A 69 10.89 -5.19 4.72
C THR A 69 11.74 -3.95 4.90
N ARG A 70 12.22 -3.38 3.80
CA ARG A 70 13.02 -2.15 3.84
C ARG A 70 12.22 -0.98 4.39
N LEU A 71 10.95 -0.84 3.97
CA LEU A 71 10.08 0.23 4.48
C LEU A 71 9.88 0.11 5.99
N ARG A 72 9.70 -1.10 6.49
CA ARG A 72 9.50 -1.32 7.93
C ARG A 72 10.77 -1.10 8.74
N SER A 73 11.92 -1.26 8.12
CA SER A 73 13.21 -1.08 8.80
C SER A 73 13.62 0.38 8.93
N ASP A 74 13.00 1.28 8.17
CA ASP A 74 13.34 2.71 8.18
C ASP A 74 12.35 3.44 9.08
N PRO A 75 12.82 4.11 10.14
CA PRO A 75 11.93 4.85 11.05
C PRO A 75 11.05 5.89 10.35
N ARG A 76 11.48 6.39 9.21
CA ARG A 76 10.74 7.40 8.47
C ARG A 76 9.55 6.83 7.70
N THR A 77 9.55 5.52 7.43
CA THR A 77 8.53 4.90 6.59
C THR A 77 7.81 3.73 7.25
N ARG A 78 8.28 3.27 8.41
CA ARG A 78 7.73 2.05 9.00
C ARG A 78 6.27 2.17 9.43
N HIS A 79 5.75 3.39 9.53
CA HIS A 79 4.36 3.63 9.90
C HIS A 79 3.41 3.61 8.70
N LEU A 80 3.95 3.64 7.49
CA LEU A 80 3.11 3.76 6.29
C LEU A 80 2.36 2.46 6.02
N PRO A 81 1.05 2.53 5.74
CA PRO A 81 0.30 1.34 5.35
C PRO A 81 0.79 0.80 4.02
N VAL A 82 0.99 -0.52 3.96
CA VAL A 82 1.48 -1.20 2.77
C VAL A 82 0.52 -2.33 2.41
N ALA A 83 0.11 -2.39 1.15
CA ALA A 83 -0.72 -3.47 0.63
C ALA A 83 0.03 -4.19 -0.48
N ILE A 84 -0.05 -5.53 -0.47
CA ILE A 84 0.47 -6.35 -1.56
C ILE A 84 -0.66 -6.62 -2.54
N ILE A 85 -0.42 -6.34 -3.83
CA ILE A 85 -1.36 -6.64 -4.90
C ILE A 85 -0.64 -7.57 -5.87
N SER A 86 -0.92 -8.88 -5.75
CA SER A 86 -0.18 -9.90 -6.48
C SER A 86 -1.04 -11.15 -6.62
N ALA A 87 -0.42 -12.26 -7.02
CA ALA A 87 -1.13 -13.55 -7.06
C ALA A 87 -1.59 -13.99 -5.67
N CYS A 88 -0.95 -13.48 -4.63
CA CYS A 88 -1.25 -13.79 -3.23
C CYS A 88 -1.20 -15.29 -2.97
N THR A 89 -0.11 -15.92 -3.43
CA THR A 89 0.15 -17.31 -3.10
C THR A 89 0.32 -17.44 -1.58
N PRO A 90 0.14 -18.65 -1.01
CA PRO A 90 0.36 -18.82 0.43
C PRO A 90 1.74 -18.34 0.88
N TYR A 91 2.78 -18.57 0.07
CA TYR A 91 4.12 -18.09 0.39
C TYR A 91 4.15 -16.57 0.46
N GLU A 92 3.53 -15.90 -0.51
CA GLU A 92 3.52 -14.43 -0.56
C GLU A 92 2.75 -13.84 0.61
N VAL A 93 1.63 -14.45 0.97
CA VAL A 93 0.83 -13.97 2.09
C VAL A 93 1.59 -14.13 3.40
N ASP A 94 2.16 -15.33 3.63
CA ASP A 94 2.90 -15.58 4.86
C ASP A 94 4.12 -14.67 4.98
N SER A 95 4.85 -14.51 3.87
CA SER A 95 6.03 -13.63 3.87
C SER A 95 5.65 -12.17 4.04
N GLY A 96 4.51 -11.77 3.48
CA GLY A 96 4.02 -10.40 3.63
C GLY A 96 3.63 -10.09 5.05
N VAL A 97 2.94 -11.03 5.70
CA VAL A 97 2.59 -10.88 7.11
C VAL A 97 3.86 -10.74 7.94
N ALA A 98 4.85 -11.59 7.68
CA ALA A 98 6.12 -11.53 8.40
C ALA A 98 6.86 -10.22 8.16
N ALA A 99 6.69 -9.63 6.98
CA ALA A 99 7.32 -8.35 6.63
C ALA A 99 6.53 -7.14 7.14
N GLY A 100 5.37 -7.36 7.77
CA GLY A 100 4.59 -6.26 8.33
C GLY A 100 3.65 -5.59 7.34
N VAL A 101 3.22 -6.31 6.30
CA VAL A 101 2.26 -5.79 5.32
C VAL A 101 0.87 -5.73 5.94
N ASP A 102 0.12 -4.69 5.62
CA ASP A 102 -1.18 -4.40 6.23
C ASP A 102 -2.37 -4.95 5.47
N GLY A 103 -2.20 -5.31 4.22
CA GLY A 103 -3.31 -5.83 3.44
C GLY A 103 -2.85 -6.54 2.18
N PHE A 104 -3.76 -7.33 1.61
CA PHE A 104 -3.49 -8.12 0.41
C PHE A 104 -4.68 -8.05 -0.54
N LEU A 105 -4.40 -8.01 -1.83
CA LEU A 105 -5.41 -8.06 -2.87
C LEU A 105 -4.91 -8.98 -3.98
N ALA A 106 -5.66 -10.06 -4.25
CA ALA A 106 -5.25 -11.04 -5.25
C ALA A 106 -5.59 -10.55 -6.66
N LYS A 107 -4.67 -10.76 -7.59
CA LYS A 107 -4.91 -10.54 -9.01
C LYS A 107 -5.54 -11.80 -9.61
N PRO A 108 -6.52 -11.68 -10.48
CA PRO A 108 -7.16 -10.44 -10.90
C PRO A 108 -8.15 -9.94 -9.85
N PHE A 109 -8.32 -8.65 -9.77
CA PHE A 109 -9.19 -8.03 -8.77
C PHE A 109 -10.24 -7.16 -9.42
N GLU A 110 -11.32 -6.91 -8.68
CA GLU A 110 -12.33 -5.94 -9.10
C GLU A 110 -11.89 -4.54 -8.66
N PRO A 111 -12.12 -3.51 -9.48
CA PRO A 111 -11.76 -2.16 -9.07
C PRO A 111 -12.34 -1.74 -7.73
N SER A 112 -13.55 -2.20 -7.41
CA SER A 112 -14.18 -1.87 -6.12
C SER A 112 -13.42 -2.47 -4.94
N GLU A 113 -12.82 -3.64 -5.12
CA GLU A 113 -12.00 -4.26 -4.08
C GLU A 113 -10.74 -3.45 -3.82
N LEU A 114 -10.10 -2.98 -4.90
CA LEU A 114 -8.92 -2.15 -4.81
C LEU A 114 -9.22 -0.87 -4.05
N VAL A 115 -10.27 -0.18 -4.44
CA VAL A 115 -10.64 1.10 -3.82
C VAL A 115 -10.95 0.90 -2.34
N ARG A 116 -11.69 -0.15 -2.02
CA ARG A 116 -12.07 -0.44 -0.64
C ARG A 116 -10.85 -0.69 0.24
N LEU A 117 -9.89 -1.47 -0.27
CA LEU A 117 -8.67 -1.76 0.47
C LEU A 117 -7.86 -0.48 0.70
N VAL A 118 -7.66 0.31 -0.34
CA VAL A 118 -6.85 1.52 -0.24
C VAL A 118 -7.51 2.52 0.71
N ARG A 119 -8.83 2.70 0.61
CA ARG A 119 -9.54 3.59 1.53
C ARG A 119 -9.40 3.15 2.99
N ARG A 120 -9.54 1.87 3.24
CA ARG A 120 -9.39 1.35 4.60
C ARG A 120 -8.01 1.64 5.15
N LEU A 121 -6.98 1.45 4.34
CA LEU A 121 -5.61 1.68 4.79
C LEU A 121 -5.31 3.17 4.93
N ALA A 122 -5.84 4.00 4.04
CA ALA A 122 -5.66 5.44 4.15
C ALA A 122 -6.34 5.98 5.41
N ASP A 123 -7.50 5.46 5.76
CA ASP A 123 -8.20 5.86 6.97
C ASP A 123 -7.41 5.47 8.22
N ARG A 124 -6.75 4.31 8.20
CA ARG A 124 -5.91 3.88 9.32
C ARG A 124 -4.74 4.82 9.53
N GLU A 125 -4.18 5.33 8.42
CA GLU A 125 -3.04 6.24 8.47
C GLU A 125 -3.45 7.61 8.99
N ALA A 126 -4.67 8.04 8.70
CA ALA A 126 -5.13 9.35 9.10
C ALA A 126 -5.07 9.49 10.63
N PRO A 127 -4.68 10.67 11.15
CA PRO A 127 -4.70 10.86 12.59
C PRO A 127 -6.09 10.55 13.13
N SER A 128 -6.12 9.70 14.15
CA SER A 128 -7.38 9.34 14.73
C SER A 128 -7.93 10.51 15.48
N SER A 129 -9.10 10.93 15.11
CA SER A 129 -9.77 11.95 15.86
C SER A 129 -10.38 11.31 17.09
N PHE A 130 -10.31 10.09 17.09
CA PHE A 130 -10.74 9.41 18.28
C PHE A 130 -9.67 8.55 18.79
N ASP A 131 -9.41 8.50 18.71
CA ASP A 131 -8.83 7.98 19.17
C ASP A 131 -8.92 7.44 20.03
N GLY A 132 -9.26 7.23 20.23
CA GLY A 132 -9.44 6.76 20.82
C GLY A 132 -9.93 5.86 20.91
N ARG A 133 -10.22 5.53 20.70
CA ARG A 133 -10.59 4.79 20.77
C ARG A 133 -10.27 3.90 20.60
N HIS A 134 -10.18 3.69 20.29
CA HIS A 134 -9.81 2.93 20.34
C HIS A 134 -9.38 2.40 20.30
N GLY A 135 -9.28 2.27 20.30
CA GLY A 135 -8.71 1.83 20.53
C GLY A 135 -8.59 1.13 20.21
N ALA A 136 -8.82 0.93 20.27
CA ALA A 136 -8.61 0.37 20.11
C ALA A 136 -8.46 0.00 19.42
N GLY A 137 -8.45 -0.15 19.37
CA GLY A 137 -8.19 -0.36 19.04
C GLY A 137 -7.91 -0.78 18.32
N ARG A 138 -7.91 -0.91 18.25
CA ARG A 138 -7.38 -1.18 17.90
C ARG A 138 -7.17 -1.94 17.66
N ALA A 139 -7.21 -2.13 17.64
CA ALA A 139 -6.87 -2.65 17.62
C ALA A 139 -7.07 -3.32 17.21
N GLU A 140 -7.33 -3.52 17.03
CA GLU A 140 -7.36 -3.90 16.88
C GLU A 140 -7.14 -4.25 16.35
N SER A 141 -7.10 -4.32 16.12
CA SER A 141 -6.73 -4.44 15.75
C SER A 141 -6.47 -4.85 15.26
N ALA A 142 -6.40 -5.20 15.22
CA ALA A 142 -6.06 -5.40 14.88
C ALA A 142 -6.03 -5.92 14.31
N ALA A 143 -6.13 -6.42 13.84
CA ALA A 143 -6.13 -6.65 13.40
C ALA A 143 -6.26 -6.57 12.88
N GLY A 144 -6.26 -6.55 12.37
CA GLY A 144 -6.40 -6.27 12.11
C GLY A 144 -6.33 -6.29 11.93
#